data_122a629afe84c751e9893bee750d5a07
#
_entry.id   122a629afe84c751e9893bee750d5a07
#
_cell.length_a   1.000
_cell.length_b   1.000
_cell.length_c   1.000
_cell.angle_alpha   90.00
_cell.angle_beta   90.00
_cell.angle_gamma   90.00
#
_symmetry.space_group_name_H-M   'P 1'
#
loop_
_entity.id
_entity.type
_entity.pdbx_description
1 polymer ?
#
loop_
_entity_poly.entity_id
_entity_poly.type
_entity_poly.pdbx_seq_one_letter_code
_entity_poly.pdbx_strand_id
1 'polypeptide(L)'
;MTIRRAEKDDIPALSELLRQVCHVHSQGRPDLFKPDGTKYTPEQLAELIQDDSRPIFVADTGEGVKGYAFCMFKQHLDDTCVTDVRTLYIDDLCVDEHCRGRGIGRALYEFVVQFARKSGCYNVTLNVWCCNTSAIKFYESCGLIPQKIGMEKVL
;
A
#
# COMPACT_ATOMS: atom_id res chain seq x y z
N MET A 1 -6.92 -3.09 -18.51
CA MET A 1 -6.17 -2.94 -17.24
C MET A 1 -5.99 -4.33 -16.64
N THR A 2 -4.77 -4.68 -16.33
CA THR A 2 -4.38 -5.95 -15.70
C THR A 2 -3.70 -5.67 -14.37
N ILE A 3 -4.06 -6.42 -13.32
CA ILE A 3 -3.35 -6.36 -12.05
C ILE A 3 -2.50 -7.62 -11.92
N ARG A 4 -1.20 -7.43 -11.70
CA ARG A 4 -0.20 -8.51 -11.65
C ARG A 4 0.85 -8.23 -10.59
N ARG A 5 1.70 -9.23 -10.30
CA ARG A 5 2.92 -9.01 -9.50
C ARG A 5 3.82 -8.01 -10.23
N ALA A 6 4.50 -7.18 -9.44
CA ALA A 6 5.51 -6.27 -9.95
C ALA A 6 6.73 -7.05 -10.44
N GLU A 7 7.33 -6.56 -11.51
CA GLU A 7 8.55 -7.06 -12.13
C GLU A 7 9.65 -5.98 -12.12
N LYS A 8 10.88 -6.36 -12.41
CA LYS A 8 12.01 -5.40 -12.39
C LYS A 8 11.82 -4.24 -13.35
N ASP A 9 11.17 -4.48 -14.47
CA ASP A 9 10.89 -3.44 -15.48
C ASP A 9 9.89 -2.39 -14.99
N ASP A 10 9.16 -2.66 -13.90
CA ASP A 10 8.23 -1.71 -13.29
C ASP A 10 8.92 -0.70 -12.35
N ILE A 11 10.19 -0.90 -11.99
CA ILE A 11 10.91 -0.07 -11.03
C ILE A 11 10.86 1.43 -11.34
N PRO A 12 11.05 1.89 -12.59
CA PRO A 12 10.94 3.31 -12.89
C PRO A 12 9.55 3.90 -12.58
N ALA A 13 8.48 3.18 -12.92
CA ALA A 13 7.11 3.61 -12.64
C ALA A 13 6.79 3.57 -11.14
N LEU A 14 7.23 2.52 -10.43
CA LEU A 14 7.10 2.42 -8.97
C LEU A 14 7.81 3.57 -8.26
N SER A 15 9.03 3.92 -8.69
CA SER A 15 9.80 5.03 -8.12
C SER A 15 9.10 6.37 -8.30
N GLU A 16 8.46 6.60 -9.45
CA GLU A 16 7.69 7.81 -9.71
C GLU A 16 6.45 7.90 -8.81
N LEU A 17 5.68 6.82 -8.72
CA LEU A 17 4.49 6.76 -7.87
C LEU A 17 4.83 6.90 -6.37
N LEU A 18 5.96 6.35 -5.92
CA LEU A 18 6.44 6.52 -4.54
C LEU A 18 6.79 7.98 -4.23
N ARG A 19 7.32 8.75 -5.18
CA ARG A 19 7.53 10.20 -5.02
C ARG A 19 6.21 10.95 -4.89
N GLN A 20 5.20 10.60 -5.70
CA GLN A 20 3.87 11.23 -5.63
C GLN A 20 3.21 11.00 -4.26
N VAL A 21 3.27 9.79 -3.71
CA VAL A 21 2.68 9.52 -2.39
C VAL A 21 3.46 10.19 -1.27
N CYS A 22 4.79 10.24 -1.36
CA CYS A 22 5.61 10.97 -0.39
C CYS A 22 5.30 12.47 -0.40
N HIS A 23 5.07 13.05 -1.57
CA HIS A 23 4.64 14.44 -1.71
C HIS A 23 3.30 14.69 -0.99
N VAL A 24 2.31 13.81 -1.18
CA VAL A 24 1.01 13.91 -0.48
C VAL A 24 1.21 13.87 1.06
N HIS A 25 2.06 12.96 1.55
CA HIS A 25 2.36 12.87 2.97
C HIS A 25 3.07 14.11 3.50
N SER A 26 4.03 14.66 2.75
CA SER A 26 4.76 15.88 3.15
C SER A 26 3.87 17.13 3.18
N GLN A 27 2.84 17.20 2.35
CA GLN A 27 1.85 18.27 2.42
C GLN A 27 0.98 18.19 3.68
N GLY A 28 0.63 16.97 4.12
CA GLY A 28 -0.17 16.74 5.32
C GLY A 28 0.61 16.83 6.61
N ARG A 29 1.87 16.36 6.60
CA ARG A 29 2.77 16.30 7.78
C ARG A 29 4.19 16.69 7.36
N PRO A 30 4.41 18.01 7.06
CA PRO A 30 5.73 18.52 6.67
C PRO A 30 6.78 18.41 7.79
N ASP A 31 6.33 18.24 9.01
CA ASP A 31 7.16 17.98 10.20
C ASP A 31 7.76 16.55 10.20
N LEU A 32 7.12 15.59 9.53
CA LEU A 32 7.53 14.19 9.52
C LEU A 32 8.09 13.73 8.18
N PHE A 33 7.65 14.31 7.06
CA PHE A 33 7.99 13.86 5.72
C PHE A 33 8.80 14.91 4.96
N LYS A 34 9.88 14.45 4.31
CA LYS A 34 10.65 15.29 3.38
C LYS A 34 9.86 15.50 2.08
N PRO A 35 9.81 16.72 1.51
CA PRO A 35 9.00 17.00 0.32
C PRO A 35 9.44 16.21 -0.92
N ASP A 36 10.75 15.93 -1.05
CA ASP A 36 11.33 15.21 -2.19
C ASP A 36 11.77 13.78 -1.82
N GLY A 37 11.16 13.23 -0.76
CA GLY A 37 11.47 11.89 -0.28
C GLY A 37 10.95 10.78 -1.18
N THR A 38 11.51 9.60 -1.03
CA THR A 38 10.95 8.34 -1.54
C THR A 38 11.11 7.27 -0.47
N LYS A 39 10.17 6.34 -0.41
CA LYS A 39 10.17 5.27 0.59
C LYS A 39 11.26 4.24 0.33
N TYR A 40 11.54 3.95 -0.94
CA TYR A 40 12.51 2.94 -1.37
C TYR A 40 13.36 3.47 -2.51
N THR A 41 14.65 3.07 -2.52
CA THR A 41 15.53 3.26 -3.68
C THR A 41 15.25 2.21 -4.75
N PRO A 42 15.70 2.40 -6.01
CA PRO A 42 15.58 1.38 -7.06
C PRO A 42 16.21 0.04 -6.69
N GLU A 43 17.33 0.04 -5.97
CA GLU A 43 18.01 -1.17 -5.50
C GLU A 43 17.15 -1.91 -4.46
N GLN A 44 16.58 -1.18 -3.50
CA GLN A 44 15.64 -1.75 -2.51
C GLN A 44 14.39 -2.31 -3.18
N LEU A 45 13.86 -1.64 -4.22
CA LEU A 45 12.73 -2.16 -4.99
C LEU A 45 13.08 -3.47 -5.70
N ALA A 46 14.29 -3.57 -6.28
CA ALA A 46 14.74 -4.78 -6.95
C ALA A 46 14.84 -5.99 -5.99
N GLU A 47 15.20 -5.76 -4.73
CA GLU A 47 15.19 -6.78 -3.67
C GLU A 47 13.75 -7.14 -3.24
N LEU A 48 12.93 -6.13 -2.99
CA LEU A 48 11.54 -6.30 -2.54
C LEU A 48 10.66 -7.07 -3.54
N ILE A 49 10.86 -6.85 -4.84
CA ILE A 49 10.10 -7.53 -5.90
C ILE A 49 10.31 -9.06 -5.84
N GLN A 50 11.45 -9.52 -5.36
CA GLN A 50 11.80 -10.93 -5.22
C GLN A 50 11.32 -11.55 -3.89
N ASP A 51 10.83 -10.73 -2.95
CA ASP A 51 10.40 -11.19 -1.63
C ASP A 51 8.90 -11.59 -1.65
N ASP A 52 8.63 -12.88 -1.60
CA ASP A 52 7.26 -13.40 -1.57
C ASP A 52 6.53 -13.12 -0.24
N SER A 53 7.24 -12.80 0.83
CA SER A 53 6.63 -12.38 2.09
C SER A 53 6.10 -10.93 2.03
N ARG A 54 6.55 -10.16 1.03
CA ARG A 54 6.19 -8.75 0.81
C ARG A 54 5.72 -8.51 -0.62
N PRO A 55 4.59 -9.12 -1.04
CA PRO A 55 4.14 -9.04 -2.42
C PRO A 55 3.80 -7.61 -2.84
N ILE A 56 4.28 -7.22 -4.03
CA ILE A 56 3.96 -5.95 -4.67
C ILE A 56 3.09 -6.23 -5.88
N PHE A 57 1.96 -5.55 -5.99
CA PHE A 57 1.05 -5.62 -7.12
C PHE A 57 1.02 -4.30 -7.87
N VAL A 58 0.92 -4.35 -9.19
CA VAL A 58 0.82 -3.19 -10.07
C VAL A 58 -0.44 -3.25 -10.91
N ALA A 59 -1.01 -2.08 -11.19
CA ALA A 59 -2.08 -1.92 -12.16
C ALA A 59 -1.49 -1.41 -13.47
N ASP A 60 -1.39 -2.31 -14.45
CA ASP A 60 -0.93 -2.02 -15.80
C ASP A 60 -2.12 -1.74 -16.71
N THR A 61 -2.17 -0.57 -17.29
CA THR A 61 -3.27 -0.11 -18.14
C THR A 61 -3.05 -0.40 -19.63
N GLY A 62 -1.89 -0.95 -20.00
CA GLY A 62 -1.44 -1.05 -21.38
C GLY A 62 -0.66 0.19 -21.86
N GLU A 63 -0.83 1.30 -21.14
CA GLU A 63 -0.02 2.52 -21.28
C GLU A 63 1.03 2.64 -20.17
N GLY A 64 1.30 1.52 -19.50
CA GLY A 64 2.21 1.39 -18.36
C GLY A 64 1.52 1.30 -17.01
N VAL A 65 2.32 1.15 -15.98
CA VAL A 65 1.87 1.04 -14.58
C VAL A 65 1.33 2.38 -14.09
N LYS A 66 0.07 2.37 -13.62
CA LYS A 66 -0.66 3.56 -13.13
C LYS A 66 -1.09 3.46 -11.67
N GLY A 67 -0.63 2.43 -10.98
CA GLY A 67 -0.86 2.27 -9.55
C GLY A 67 -0.19 1.02 -9.02
N TYR A 68 -0.04 0.98 -7.70
CA TYR A 68 0.56 -0.15 -6.99
C TYR A 68 -0.12 -0.42 -5.65
N ALA A 69 0.11 -1.61 -5.13
CA ALA A 69 -0.13 -1.98 -3.73
C ALA A 69 1.09 -2.74 -3.21
N PHE A 70 1.81 -2.18 -2.24
CA PHE A 70 2.81 -2.86 -1.45
C PHE A 70 2.13 -3.59 -0.30
N CYS A 71 2.36 -4.87 -0.18
CA CYS A 71 1.76 -5.69 0.86
C CYS A 71 2.84 -6.41 1.68
N MET A 72 2.45 -6.90 2.84
CA MET A 72 3.32 -7.66 3.74
C MET A 72 2.47 -8.67 4.52
N PHE A 73 2.90 -9.94 4.54
CA PHE A 73 2.32 -10.91 5.45
C PHE A 73 2.80 -10.64 6.87
N LYS A 74 1.86 -10.62 7.82
CA LYS A 74 2.13 -10.52 9.27
C LYS A 74 1.46 -11.67 9.99
N GLN A 75 2.21 -12.33 10.85
CA GLN A 75 1.73 -13.43 11.67
C GLN A 75 2.62 -13.54 12.92
N HIS A 76 2.01 -13.78 14.06
CA HIS A 76 2.70 -14.00 15.33
C HIS A 76 2.53 -15.47 15.71
N LEU A 77 3.49 -16.31 15.34
CA LEU A 77 3.48 -17.73 15.71
C LEU A 77 4.00 -17.90 17.13
N ASP A 78 3.36 -18.78 17.89
CA ASP A 78 3.75 -19.14 19.27
C ASP A 78 3.80 -17.93 20.24
N ASP A 79 3.04 -16.88 19.96
CA ASP A 79 2.91 -15.71 20.85
C ASP A 79 2.04 -16.07 22.06
N THR A 80 2.41 -15.55 23.23
CA THR A 80 1.70 -15.84 24.50
C THR A 80 0.44 -15.00 24.69
N CYS A 81 0.22 -13.95 23.90
CA CYS A 81 -0.87 -12.99 24.05
C CYS A 81 -1.81 -12.95 22.85
N VAL A 82 -1.25 -12.91 21.64
CA VAL A 82 -2.03 -12.80 20.41
C VAL A 82 -2.13 -14.13 19.67
N THR A 83 -3.26 -14.34 18.99
CA THR A 83 -3.47 -15.53 18.17
C THR A 83 -2.57 -15.51 16.93
N ASP A 84 -2.34 -16.68 16.35
CA ASP A 84 -1.52 -16.90 15.17
C ASP A 84 -2.22 -16.59 13.83
N VAL A 85 -3.24 -15.74 13.85
CA VAL A 85 -3.93 -15.33 12.63
C VAL A 85 -2.96 -14.67 11.65
N ARG A 86 -3.10 -15.03 10.38
CA ARG A 86 -2.32 -14.44 9.30
C ARG A 86 -3.03 -13.21 8.75
N THR A 87 -2.33 -12.10 8.71
CA THR A 87 -2.81 -10.81 8.20
C THR A 87 -2.06 -10.46 6.92
N LEU A 88 -2.75 -9.94 5.90
CA LEU A 88 -2.10 -9.23 4.81
C LEU A 88 -2.17 -7.73 5.12
N TYR A 89 -1.04 -7.12 5.37
CA TYR A 89 -0.93 -5.68 5.64
C TYR A 89 -0.63 -4.95 4.34
N ILE A 90 -1.46 -3.97 3.99
CA ILE A 90 -1.18 -3.03 2.90
C ILE A 90 -0.29 -1.93 3.48
N ASP A 91 0.98 -1.98 3.12
CA ASP A 91 1.99 -1.03 3.58
C ASP A 91 1.89 0.31 2.85
N ASP A 92 1.48 0.27 1.57
CA ASP A 92 1.22 1.44 0.75
C ASP A 92 0.34 1.08 -0.46
N LEU A 93 -0.56 1.99 -0.85
CA LEU A 93 -1.37 1.89 -2.07
C LEU A 93 -1.45 3.27 -2.72
N CYS A 94 -1.00 3.34 -3.96
CA CYS A 94 -0.97 4.59 -4.71
C CYS A 94 -1.57 4.40 -6.12
N VAL A 95 -2.23 5.44 -6.60
CA VAL A 95 -2.66 5.59 -8.00
C VAL A 95 -2.13 6.91 -8.51
N ASP A 96 -1.55 6.88 -9.71
CA ASP A 96 -1.08 8.05 -10.45
C ASP A 96 -2.13 9.16 -10.38
N GLU A 97 -1.71 10.36 -9.97
CA GLU A 97 -2.60 11.50 -9.74
C GLU A 97 -3.45 11.86 -10.96
N HIS A 98 -2.91 11.68 -12.18
CA HIS A 98 -3.62 11.91 -13.44
C HIS A 98 -4.60 10.79 -13.83
N CYS A 99 -4.57 9.66 -13.10
CA CYS A 99 -5.39 8.48 -13.36
C CYS A 99 -6.41 8.20 -12.24
N ARG A 100 -6.48 9.06 -11.22
CA ARG A 100 -7.46 8.92 -10.12
C ARG A 100 -8.91 9.05 -10.61
N GLY A 101 -9.85 8.50 -9.84
CA GLY A 101 -11.27 8.51 -10.21
C GLY A 101 -11.69 7.52 -11.29
N ARG A 102 -10.75 6.72 -11.84
CA ARG A 102 -11.01 5.73 -12.91
C ARG A 102 -11.16 4.29 -12.39
N GLY A 103 -11.32 4.10 -11.09
CA GLY A 103 -11.53 2.78 -10.48
C GLY A 103 -10.26 1.97 -10.23
N ILE A 104 -9.06 2.47 -10.59
CA ILE A 104 -7.79 1.73 -10.46
C ILE A 104 -7.50 1.34 -9.01
N GLY A 105 -7.66 2.27 -8.07
CA GLY A 105 -7.41 2.01 -6.65
C GLY A 105 -8.36 0.93 -6.09
N ARG A 106 -9.64 0.96 -6.48
CA ARG A 106 -10.61 -0.06 -6.07
C ARG A 106 -10.24 -1.44 -6.64
N ALA A 107 -9.89 -1.50 -7.91
CA ALA A 107 -9.49 -2.76 -8.53
C ALA A 107 -8.21 -3.36 -7.89
N LEU A 108 -7.21 -2.51 -7.57
CA LEU A 108 -6.03 -2.94 -6.81
C LEU A 108 -6.42 -3.49 -5.43
N TYR A 109 -7.25 -2.75 -4.69
CA TYR A 109 -7.69 -3.18 -3.37
C TYR A 109 -8.46 -4.50 -3.41
N GLU A 110 -9.40 -4.65 -4.33
CA GLU A 110 -10.18 -5.88 -4.52
C GLU A 110 -9.29 -7.06 -4.88
N PHE A 111 -8.29 -6.84 -5.74
CA PHE A 111 -7.30 -7.86 -6.07
C PHE A 111 -6.50 -8.30 -4.83
N VAL A 112 -6.03 -7.34 -4.02
CA VAL A 112 -5.30 -7.61 -2.77
C VAL A 112 -6.18 -8.41 -1.79
N VAL A 113 -7.46 -8.07 -1.65
CA VAL A 113 -8.41 -8.81 -0.80
C VAL A 113 -8.59 -10.25 -1.30
N GLN A 114 -8.75 -10.45 -2.60
CA GLN A 114 -8.85 -11.79 -3.17
C GLN A 114 -7.56 -12.60 -2.98
N PHE A 115 -6.41 -11.96 -3.18
CA PHE A 115 -5.11 -12.57 -2.91
C PHE A 115 -4.96 -12.98 -1.44
N ALA A 116 -5.34 -12.10 -0.49
CA ALA A 116 -5.32 -12.40 0.93
C ALA A 116 -6.18 -13.63 1.28
N ARG A 117 -7.40 -13.69 0.73
CA ARG A 117 -8.30 -14.85 0.93
C ARG A 117 -7.69 -16.15 0.42
N LYS A 118 -7.13 -16.13 -0.79
CA LYS A 118 -6.46 -17.30 -1.40
C LYS A 118 -5.21 -17.73 -0.61
N SER A 119 -4.56 -16.78 0.07
CA SER A 119 -3.39 -17.02 0.92
C SER A 119 -3.73 -17.43 2.35
N GLY A 120 -5.00 -17.65 2.69
CA GLY A 120 -5.45 -18.06 4.02
C GLY A 120 -5.34 -16.96 5.08
N CYS A 121 -5.36 -15.68 4.68
CA CYS A 121 -5.36 -14.58 5.63
C CYS A 121 -6.74 -14.43 6.30
N TYR A 122 -6.70 -14.12 7.59
CA TYR A 122 -7.89 -13.78 8.37
C TYR A 122 -8.45 -12.40 8.00
N ASN A 123 -7.56 -11.43 7.79
CA ASN A 123 -7.93 -10.06 7.46
C ASN A 123 -6.91 -9.36 6.55
N VAL A 124 -7.32 -8.19 6.05
CA VAL A 124 -6.45 -7.19 5.42
C VAL A 124 -6.46 -5.96 6.32
N THR A 125 -5.30 -5.41 6.62
CA THR A 125 -5.15 -4.21 7.44
C THR A 125 -4.26 -3.19 6.76
N LEU A 126 -4.37 -1.93 7.17
CA LEU A 126 -3.50 -0.84 6.74
C LEU A 126 -3.48 0.25 7.81
N ASN A 127 -2.56 1.20 7.68
CA ASN A 127 -2.59 2.46 8.40
C ASN A 127 -2.81 3.62 7.41
N VAL A 128 -3.60 4.60 7.82
CA VAL A 128 -3.85 5.81 7.05
C VAL A 128 -3.65 7.04 7.94
N TRP A 129 -2.98 8.05 7.42
CA TRP A 129 -2.79 9.31 8.14
C TRP A 129 -4.11 10.07 8.28
N CYS A 130 -4.42 10.57 9.48
CA CYS A 130 -5.66 11.31 9.75
C CYS A 130 -5.84 12.54 8.85
N CYS A 131 -4.74 13.16 8.42
CA CYS A 131 -4.75 14.28 7.47
C CYS A 131 -5.12 13.87 6.03
N ASN A 132 -5.00 12.59 5.68
CA ASN A 132 -5.36 12.07 4.35
C ASN A 132 -6.83 11.65 4.30
N THR A 133 -7.72 12.63 4.37
CA THR A 133 -9.18 12.38 4.42
C THR A 133 -9.72 11.70 3.16
N SER A 134 -9.09 11.90 2.01
CA SER A 134 -9.49 11.25 0.76
C SER A 134 -9.21 9.74 0.79
N ALA A 135 -8.04 9.34 1.33
CA ALA A 135 -7.72 7.94 1.51
C ALA A 135 -8.62 7.27 2.55
N ILE A 136 -8.93 7.95 3.66
CA ILE A 136 -9.87 7.44 4.67
C ILE A 136 -11.23 7.12 4.02
N LYS A 137 -11.82 8.09 3.31
CA LYS A 137 -13.10 7.91 2.60
C LYS A 137 -13.06 6.77 1.57
N PHE A 138 -11.94 6.65 0.87
CA PHE A 138 -11.73 5.56 -0.07
C PHE A 138 -11.78 4.20 0.63
N TYR A 139 -11.01 4.01 1.71
CA TYR A 139 -10.98 2.74 2.45
C TYR A 139 -12.32 2.42 3.13
N GLU A 140 -12.99 3.41 3.70
CA GLU A 140 -14.35 3.26 4.24
C GLU A 140 -15.34 2.79 3.14
N SER A 141 -15.25 3.37 1.93
CA SER A 141 -16.06 2.94 0.78
C SER A 141 -15.75 1.52 0.30
N CYS A 142 -14.56 1.00 0.65
CA CYS A 142 -14.15 -0.39 0.42
C CYS A 142 -14.58 -1.33 1.56
N GLY A 143 -15.23 -0.82 2.60
CA GLY A 143 -15.74 -1.60 3.73
C GLY A 143 -14.74 -1.80 4.87
N LEU A 144 -13.63 -1.05 4.91
CA LEU A 144 -12.75 -1.06 6.08
C LEU A 144 -13.34 -0.22 7.20
N ILE A 145 -13.10 -0.69 8.43
CA ILE A 145 -13.46 0.01 9.65
C ILE A 145 -12.20 0.26 10.50
N PRO A 146 -12.16 1.29 11.33
CA PRO A 146 -11.05 1.51 12.25
C PRO A 146 -10.86 0.32 13.18
N GLN A 147 -9.61 -0.21 13.24
CA GLN A 147 -9.24 -1.31 14.11
C GLN A 147 -8.59 -0.80 15.41
N LYS A 148 -7.75 0.22 15.29
CA LYS A 148 -7.03 0.87 16.40
C LYS A 148 -6.76 2.32 16.05
N ILE A 149 -6.50 3.13 17.05
CA ILE A 149 -6.17 4.55 16.88
C ILE A 149 -4.75 4.79 17.40
N GLY A 150 -3.88 5.35 16.56
CA GLY A 150 -2.59 5.88 16.96
C GLY A 150 -2.77 7.30 17.52
N MET A 151 -2.15 7.58 18.65
CA MET A 151 -2.20 8.89 19.31
C MET A 151 -0.79 9.48 19.41
N GLU A 152 -0.66 10.79 19.24
CA GLU A 152 0.61 11.49 19.44
C GLU A 152 0.43 12.74 20.31
N LYS A 153 1.51 13.17 20.93
CA LYS A 153 1.66 14.48 21.58
C LYS A 153 3.00 15.06 21.12
N VAL A 154 2.95 16.15 20.39
CA VAL A 154 4.15 16.91 20.04
C VAL A 154 4.65 17.63 21.30
N LEU A 155 5.98 17.58 21.58
CA LEU A 155 6.63 18.15 22.78
C LEU A 155 7.28 19.49 22.46
#